data_23588d3dc2e7bcc692890dfa1e97eacd
#
_entry.id   23588d3dc2e7bcc692890dfa1e97eacd
#
_cell.length_a   1.000
_cell.length_b   1.000
_cell.length_c   1.000
_cell.angle_alpha   90.00
_cell.angle_beta   90.00
_cell.angle_gamma   90.00
#
_symmetry.space_group_name_H-M   'P 1'
#
loop_
_entity.id
_entity.type
_entity.pdbx_description
1 polymer ?
#
loop_
_entity_poly.entity_id
_entity_poly.type
_entity_poly.pdbx_seq_one_letter_code
_entity_poly.pdbx_strand_id
1 'polypeptide(L)'
;MIEQTVEVPAPAGQMTTFIVHPEREGPHPAAILFMDAPGVREPLRDMARRLASVGYYVMLPNLYHRLGLLDLSEIAALPEDETRERVRELVASLTVPAVKEDCDALLAFADTDPAASPGRAGCVGYGMSGQFAVNFAAHHPERIGAAAVICGVKLVTDQDDSPHLAVQRATAEFYFACAEDDSWAPLPMVEALDQAAKSYGPTTEVEVHHGAAHGFTMPDRAAYDKLAAERCWERIFALLRRRVQPA
;
A
#
# COMPACT_ATOMS: atom_id res chain seq x y z
N MET A 1 -12.39 -18.62 -1.47
CA MET A 1 -11.09 -17.98 -1.17
C MET A 1 -10.46 -18.70 0.01
N ILE A 2 -9.14 -18.75 0.05
CA ILE A 2 -8.35 -19.24 1.18
C ILE A 2 -7.83 -18.02 1.92
N GLU A 3 -8.02 -17.99 3.24
CA GLU A 3 -7.55 -16.93 4.12
C GLU A 3 -6.71 -17.54 5.24
N GLN A 4 -5.60 -16.90 5.54
CA GLN A 4 -4.72 -17.31 6.63
C GLN A 4 -3.99 -16.11 7.22
N THR A 5 -3.65 -16.20 8.48
CA THR A 5 -2.73 -15.26 9.13
C THR A 5 -1.45 -16.03 9.44
N VAL A 6 -0.33 -15.56 8.96
CA VAL A 6 0.99 -16.21 9.08
C VAL A 6 1.99 -15.25 9.70
N GLU A 7 3.04 -15.83 10.28
CA GLU A 7 4.20 -15.09 10.74
C GLU A 7 5.29 -15.16 9.67
N VAL A 8 5.52 -14.05 8.97
CA VAL A 8 6.60 -13.93 7.98
C VAL A 8 7.90 -13.58 8.70
N PRO A 9 8.95 -14.39 8.58
CA PRO A 9 10.25 -14.06 9.14
C PRO A 9 10.83 -12.82 8.48
N ALA A 10 10.99 -11.74 9.23
CA ALA A 10 11.59 -10.48 8.80
C ALA A 10 12.84 -10.15 9.63
N PRO A 11 13.76 -9.29 9.20
CA PRO A 11 14.99 -8.98 9.91
C PRO A 11 14.77 -8.51 11.36
N ALA A 12 13.67 -7.82 11.62
CA ALA A 12 13.33 -7.32 12.95
C ALA A 12 12.40 -8.22 13.77
N GLY A 13 12.14 -9.46 13.33
CA GLY A 13 11.28 -10.42 14.03
C GLY A 13 10.18 -10.99 13.15
N GLN A 14 9.18 -11.58 13.77
CA GLN A 14 8.04 -12.16 13.07
C GLN A 14 7.06 -11.05 12.68
N MET A 15 6.69 -11.02 11.41
CA MET A 15 5.75 -10.04 10.87
C MET A 15 4.41 -10.73 10.59
N THR A 16 3.45 -10.53 11.48
CA THR A 16 2.09 -11.03 11.30
C THR A 16 1.51 -10.49 10.00
N THR A 17 1.15 -11.37 9.10
CA THR A 17 0.66 -11.02 7.76
C THR A 17 -0.63 -11.77 7.47
N PHE A 18 -1.69 -11.03 7.13
CA PHE A 18 -2.92 -11.63 6.61
C PHE A 18 -2.74 -11.90 5.12
N ILE A 19 -2.99 -13.15 4.71
CA ILE A 19 -2.89 -13.61 3.33
C ILE A 19 -4.25 -14.08 2.87
N VAL A 20 -4.64 -13.69 1.66
CA VAL A 20 -5.87 -14.15 1.01
C VAL A 20 -5.67 -14.33 -0.48
N HIS A 21 -6.15 -15.44 -1.03
CA HIS A 21 -6.06 -15.74 -2.46
C HIS A 21 -7.23 -16.63 -2.93
N PRO A 22 -7.50 -16.71 -4.26
CA PRO A 22 -8.47 -17.65 -4.79
C PRO A 22 -8.07 -19.10 -4.47
N GLU A 23 -9.05 -19.98 -4.31
CA GLU A 23 -8.83 -21.40 -4.04
C GLU A 23 -8.36 -22.19 -5.27
N ARG A 24 -8.73 -21.72 -6.46
CA ARG A 24 -8.53 -22.41 -7.74
C ARG A 24 -7.78 -21.53 -8.73
N GLU A 25 -7.29 -22.17 -9.80
CA GLU A 25 -6.64 -21.47 -10.93
C GLU A 25 -5.32 -20.78 -10.55
N GLY A 26 -4.67 -21.26 -9.49
CA GLY A 26 -3.34 -20.80 -9.11
C GLY A 26 -2.20 -21.45 -9.92
N PRO A 27 -0.96 -20.99 -9.69
CA PRO A 27 -0.56 -19.95 -8.74
C PRO A 27 -0.99 -18.53 -9.18
N HIS A 28 -1.16 -17.63 -8.20
CA HIS A 28 -1.67 -16.27 -8.40
C HIS A 28 -0.59 -15.22 -8.28
N PRO A 29 -0.59 -14.15 -9.10
CA PRO A 29 0.37 -13.07 -8.98
C PRO A 29 0.23 -12.36 -7.62
N ALA A 30 1.36 -12.04 -6.99
CA ALA A 30 1.37 -11.42 -5.68
C ALA A 30 0.98 -9.94 -5.73
N ALA A 31 0.24 -9.50 -4.72
CA ALA A 31 -0.06 -8.10 -4.47
C ALA A 31 0.13 -7.79 -2.97
N ILE A 32 0.95 -6.79 -2.66
CA ILE A 32 1.12 -6.33 -1.28
C ILE A 32 0.18 -5.15 -1.03
N LEU A 33 -0.75 -5.32 -0.10
CA LEU A 33 -1.64 -4.29 0.37
C LEU A 33 -1.08 -3.70 1.67
N PHE A 34 -0.51 -2.52 1.60
CA PHE A 34 0.02 -1.85 2.78
C PHE A 34 -1.08 -1.20 3.60
N MET A 35 -1.00 -1.38 4.91
CA MET A 35 -1.94 -0.78 5.85
C MET A 35 -1.83 0.74 5.92
N ASP A 36 -2.91 1.41 6.30
CA ASP A 36 -2.91 2.82 6.70
C ASP A 36 -2.51 3.00 8.20
N ALA A 37 -2.50 4.22 8.70
CA ALA A 37 -2.01 4.54 10.04
C ALA A 37 -2.72 3.80 11.19
N PRO A 38 -4.05 3.56 11.16
CA PRO A 38 -4.71 2.72 12.17
C PRO A 38 -4.31 1.24 12.16
N GLY A 39 -3.54 0.79 11.17
CA GLY A 39 -3.06 -0.59 11.13
C GLY A 39 -4.05 -1.60 10.53
N VAL A 40 -3.67 -2.88 10.61
CA VAL A 40 -4.47 -3.98 10.05
C VAL A 40 -5.77 -4.14 10.81
N ARG A 41 -6.88 -4.04 10.09
CA ARG A 41 -8.25 -4.18 10.62
C ARG A 41 -9.20 -4.69 9.55
N GLU A 42 -10.43 -4.99 9.91
CA GLU A 42 -11.38 -5.66 9.03
C GLU A 42 -11.64 -4.94 7.70
N PRO A 43 -11.79 -3.60 7.63
CA PRO A 43 -11.91 -2.90 6.34
C PRO A 43 -10.74 -3.15 5.39
N LEU A 44 -9.50 -3.24 5.91
CA LEU A 44 -8.34 -3.58 5.08
C LEU A 44 -8.32 -5.05 4.67
N ARG A 45 -8.79 -5.97 5.52
CA ARG A 45 -8.96 -7.38 5.14
C ARG A 45 -10.01 -7.52 4.03
N ASP A 46 -11.11 -6.77 4.09
CA ASP A 46 -12.10 -6.73 3.00
C ASP A 46 -11.51 -6.18 1.70
N MET A 47 -10.67 -5.18 1.77
CA MET A 47 -9.92 -4.68 0.61
C MET A 47 -8.97 -5.75 0.05
N ALA A 48 -8.30 -6.52 0.91
CA ALA A 48 -7.46 -7.65 0.48
C ALA A 48 -8.30 -8.74 -0.20
N ARG A 49 -9.46 -9.10 0.37
CA ARG A 49 -10.41 -10.04 -0.26
C ARG A 49 -10.88 -9.55 -1.61
N ARG A 50 -11.10 -8.24 -1.75
CA ARG A 50 -11.51 -7.63 -3.02
C ARG A 50 -10.43 -7.77 -4.09
N LEU A 51 -9.16 -7.57 -3.76
CA LEU A 51 -8.03 -7.85 -4.67
C LEU A 51 -7.94 -9.35 -5.00
N ALA A 52 -8.08 -10.22 -3.99
CA ALA A 52 -8.05 -11.66 -4.20
C ALA A 52 -9.20 -12.14 -5.10
N SER A 53 -10.39 -11.53 -5.01
CA SER A 53 -11.55 -11.90 -5.84
C SER A 53 -11.33 -11.68 -7.34
N VAL A 54 -10.33 -10.91 -7.73
CA VAL A 54 -9.95 -10.68 -9.13
C VAL A 54 -8.65 -11.38 -9.53
N GLY A 55 -8.19 -12.35 -8.70
CA GLY A 55 -7.14 -13.31 -9.10
C GLY A 55 -5.76 -13.06 -8.48
N TYR A 56 -5.62 -12.29 -7.40
CA TYR A 56 -4.32 -12.02 -6.77
C TYR A 56 -4.11 -12.82 -5.49
N TYR A 57 -2.84 -13.18 -5.23
CA TYR A 57 -2.33 -13.61 -3.94
C TYR A 57 -1.98 -12.36 -3.13
N VAL A 58 -2.84 -12.02 -2.17
CA VAL A 58 -2.74 -10.73 -1.47
C VAL A 58 -2.12 -10.91 -0.10
N MET A 59 -1.10 -10.11 0.20
CA MET A 59 -0.43 -10.04 1.49
C MET A 59 -0.71 -8.68 2.14
N LEU A 60 -1.27 -8.68 3.33
CA LEU A 60 -1.53 -7.49 4.14
C LEU A 60 -0.69 -7.57 5.43
N PRO A 61 0.54 -7.02 5.44
CA PRO A 61 1.45 -7.10 6.57
C PRO A 61 1.11 -6.10 7.67
N ASN A 62 1.37 -6.49 8.92
CA ASN A 62 1.40 -5.58 10.04
C ASN A 62 2.78 -4.90 10.12
N LEU A 63 2.88 -3.66 9.62
CA LEU A 63 4.14 -2.90 9.62
C LEU A 63 4.60 -2.48 11.02
N TYR A 64 3.74 -2.57 12.04
CA TYR A 64 4.11 -2.27 13.43
C TYR A 64 4.67 -3.47 14.19
N HIS A 65 4.97 -4.58 13.50
CA HIS A 65 5.49 -5.81 14.12
C HIS A 65 6.77 -5.58 14.95
N ARG A 66 7.63 -4.63 14.56
CA ARG A 66 8.85 -4.25 15.31
C ARG A 66 8.58 -3.76 16.74
N LEU A 67 7.37 -3.27 16.98
CA LEU A 67 6.95 -2.78 18.29
C LEU A 67 6.22 -3.85 19.11
N GLY A 68 6.13 -5.08 18.59
CA GLY A 68 5.40 -6.18 19.21
C GLY A 68 3.88 -5.99 19.26
N LEU A 69 3.35 -5.06 18.43
CA LEU A 69 1.93 -4.76 18.40
C LEU A 69 1.24 -5.70 17.39
N LEU A 70 0.43 -6.61 17.91
CA LEU A 70 -0.35 -7.56 17.09
C LEU A 70 -1.76 -7.03 16.80
N ASP A 71 -2.32 -6.25 17.72
CA ASP A 71 -3.65 -5.70 17.63
C ASP A 71 -3.66 -4.24 18.12
N LEU A 72 -4.30 -3.37 17.35
CA LEU A 72 -4.46 -1.96 17.69
C LEU A 72 -5.81 -1.67 18.38
N SER A 73 -6.60 -2.67 18.71
CA SER A 73 -7.89 -2.49 19.40
C SER A 73 -7.73 -1.81 20.76
N GLU A 74 -6.65 -2.10 21.49
CA GLU A 74 -6.34 -1.44 22.76
C GLU A 74 -6.08 0.07 22.57
N ILE A 75 -5.41 0.44 21.48
CA ILE A 75 -5.15 1.83 21.13
C ILE A 75 -6.45 2.53 20.71
N ALA A 76 -7.28 1.85 19.93
CA ALA A 76 -8.59 2.37 19.52
C ALA A 76 -9.58 2.55 20.69
N ALA A 77 -9.34 1.88 21.80
CA ALA A 77 -10.14 2.04 23.04
C ALA A 77 -9.71 3.24 23.91
N LEU A 78 -8.57 3.88 23.59
CA LEU A 78 -8.12 5.09 24.29
C LEU A 78 -9.01 6.30 23.95
N PRO A 79 -8.99 7.38 24.76
CA PRO A 79 -9.55 8.65 24.37
C PRO A 79 -9.02 9.14 23.01
N GLU A 80 -9.81 9.91 22.27
CA GLU A 80 -9.49 10.26 20.87
C GLU A 80 -8.14 10.97 20.69
N ASP A 81 -7.80 11.88 21.62
CA ASP A 81 -6.53 12.60 21.62
C ASP A 81 -5.33 11.67 21.93
N GLU A 82 -5.48 10.77 22.90
CA GLU A 82 -4.47 9.75 23.20
C GLU A 82 -4.30 8.74 22.05
N THR A 83 -5.40 8.29 21.46
CA THR A 83 -5.38 7.44 20.25
C THR A 83 -4.61 8.13 19.14
N ARG A 84 -4.90 9.40 18.88
CA ARG A 84 -4.26 10.19 17.83
C ARG A 84 -2.76 10.34 18.06
N GLU A 85 -2.35 10.62 19.30
CA GLU A 85 -0.94 10.74 19.66
C GLU A 85 -0.21 9.39 19.51
N ARG A 86 -0.82 8.30 20.00
CA ARG A 86 -0.23 6.97 19.90
C ARG A 86 -0.06 6.52 18.45
N VAL A 87 -1.06 6.75 17.61
CA VAL A 87 -0.96 6.47 16.17
C VAL A 87 0.14 7.30 15.51
N ARG A 88 0.32 8.56 15.92
CA ARG A 88 1.42 9.42 15.43
C ARG A 88 2.80 8.85 15.79
N GLU A 89 2.99 8.37 17.02
CA GLU A 89 4.21 7.70 17.46
C GLU A 89 4.49 6.42 16.63
N LEU A 90 3.47 5.60 16.41
CA LEU A 90 3.57 4.39 15.60
C LEU A 90 4.01 4.71 14.17
N VAL A 91 3.38 5.69 13.54
CA VAL A 91 3.76 6.13 12.19
C VAL A 91 5.18 6.67 12.15
N ALA A 92 5.60 7.40 13.19
CA ALA A 92 6.96 7.94 13.28
C ALA A 92 8.04 6.86 13.45
N SER A 93 7.68 5.66 13.94
CA SER A 93 8.60 4.52 14.05
C SER A 93 8.92 3.84 12.72
N LEU A 94 8.10 4.07 11.69
CA LEU A 94 8.29 3.48 10.37
C LEU A 94 9.25 4.33 9.53
N THR A 95 10.27 3.69 9.00
CA THR A 95 11.23 4.31 8.07
C THR A 95 11.21 3.57 6.73
N VAL A 96 11.54 4.27 5.64
CA VAL A 96 11.63 3.65 4.30
C VAL A 96 12.62 2.47 4.29
N PRO A 97 13.84 2.57 4.85
CA PRO A 97 14.75 1.42 4.89
C PRO A 97 14.18 0.20 5.63
N ALA A 98 13.55 0.42 6.80
CA ALA A 98 13.00 -0.68 7.60
C ALA A 98 11.83 -1.38 6.88
N VAL A 99 10.89 -0.62 6.31
CA VAL A 99 9.75 -1.20 5.56
C VAL A 99 10.23 -1.87 4.27
N LYS A 100 11.32 -1.39 3.66
CA LYS A 100 11.92 -2.06 2.51
C LYS A 100 12.41 -3.47 2.86
N GLU A 101 13.09 -3.64 3.99
CA GLU A 101 13.50 -4.96 4.48
C GLU A 101 12.31 -5.89 4.74
N ASP A 102 11.19 -5.36 5.24
CA ASP A 102 9.94 -6.12 5.39
C ASP A 102 9.39 -6.56 4.03
N CYS A 103 9.44 -5.69 3.03
CA CYS A 103 9.02 -6.01 1.67
C CYS A 103 9.88 -7.09 1.03
N ASP A 104 11.21 -7.07 1.27
CA ASP A 104 12.12 -8.13 0.83
C ASP A 104 11.71 -9.49 1.43
N ALA A 105 11.36 -9.50 2.73
CA ALA A 105 10.89 -10.70 3.42
C ALA A 105 9.54 -11.21 2.87
N LEU A 106 8.60 -10.29 2.55
CA LEU A 106 7.31 -10.64 1.95
C LEU A 106 7.48 -11.28 0.57
N LEU A 107 8.35 -10.73 -0.29
CA LEU A 107 8.63 -11.33 -1.60
C LEU A 107 9.29 -12.70 -1.46
N ALA A 108 10.26 -12.84 -0.56
CA ALA A 108 10.92 -14.12 -0.30
C ALA A 108 9.93 -15.17 0.22
N PHE A 109 9.00 -14.80 1.09
CA PHE A 109 7.93 -15.66 1.55
C PHE A 109 7.01 -16.09 0.41
N ALA A 110 6.54 -15.14 -0.40
CA ALA A 110 5.68 -15.42 -1.56
C ALA A 110 6.37 -16.38 -2.56
N ASP A 111 7.68 -16.24 -2.77
CA ASP A 111 8.44 -17.13 -3.66
C ASP A 111 8.50 -18.59 -3.17
N THR A 112 8.20 -18.86 -1.89
CA THR A 112 8.12 -20.21 -1.31
C THR A 112 6.71 -20.76 -1.22
N ASP A 113 5.68 -19.92 -1.35
CA ASP A 113 4.27 -20.35 -1.26
C ASP A 113 3.78 -20.83 -2.64
N PRO A 114 3.34 -22.11 -2.74
CA PRO A 114 2.85 -22.65 -4.01
C PRO A 114 1.59 -21.95 -4.56
N ALA A 115 0.88 -21.17 -3.75
CA ALA A 115 -0.28 -20.41 -4.19
C ALA A 115 0.11 -19.07 -4.87
N ALA A 116 1.33 -18.59 -4.64
CA ALA A 116 1.86 -17.39 -5.27
C ALA A 116 2.63 -17.72 -6.56
N SER A 117 2.38 -17.00 -7.65
CA SER A 117 3.16 -17.18 -8.87
C SER A 117 4.49 -16.42 -8.79
N PRO A 118 5.58 -17.02 -9.30
CA PRO A 118 6.81 -16.27 -9.50
C PRO A 118 6.58 -15.21 -10.58
N GLY A 119 7.26 -14.08 -10.47
CA GLY A 119 7.18 -13.02 -11.47
C GLY A 119 6.89 -11.67 -10.87
N ARG A 120 6.24 -10.81 -11.64
CA ARG A 120 5.95 -9.45 -11.19
C ARG A 120 4.81 -9.43 -10.17
N ALA A 121 5.02 -8.66 -9.10
CA ALA A 121 4.03 -8.35 -8.09
C ALA A 121 3.54 -6.91 -8.23
N GLY A 122 2.41 -6.62 -7.60
CA GLY A 122 1.90 -5.26 -7.43
C GLY A 122 1.91 -4.83 -5.97
N CYS A 123 1.73 -3.54 -5.74
CA CYS A 123 1.49 -3.04 -4.39
C CYS A 123 0.46 -1.90 -4.38
N VAL A 124 -0.23 -1.78 -3.25
CA VAL A 124 -1.20 -0.70 -3.00
C VAL A 124 -0.90 -0.11 -1.63
N GLY A 125 -0.67 1.20 -1.55
CA GLY A 125 -0.39 1.91 -0.32
C GLY A 125 -1.43 2.98 -0.01
N TYR A 126 -1.87 3.06 1.26
CA TYR A 126 -2.86 4.03 1.73
C TYR A 126 -2.25 5.01 2.73
N GLY A 127 -2.47 6.30 2.50
CA GLY A 127 -2.03 7.36 3.40
C GLY A 127 -0.52 7.29 3.69
N MET A 128 -0.16 6.97 4.93
CA MET A 128 1.22 6.87 5.39
C MET A 128 2.07 5.88 4.58
N SER A 129 1.46 4.81 4.09
CA SER A 129 2.19 3.74 3.38
C SER A 129 2.37 4.01 1.89
N GLY A 130 1.81 5.09 1.36
CA GLY A 130 2.03 5.49 -0.02
C GLY A 130 3.51 5.67 -0.35
N GLN A 131 4.28 6.29 0.55
CA GLN A 131 5.74 6.44 0.39
C GLN A 131 6.47 5.09 0.32
N PHE A 132 6.00 4.10 1.08
CA PHE A 132 6.61 2.77 1.10
C PHE A 132 6.32 2.00 -0.18
N ALA A 133 5.10 2.08 -0.71
CA ALA A 133 4.74 1.46 -1.98
C ALA A 133 5.59 1.98 -3.15
N VAL A 134 5.82 3.29 -3.21
CA VAL A 134 6.66 3.91 -4.25
C VAL A 134 8.12 3.48 -4.10
N ASN A 135 8.68 3.57 -2.89
CA ASN A 135 10.07 3.20 -2.64
C ASN A 135 10.32 1.70 -2.86
N PHE A 136 9.35 0.86 -2.51
CA PHE A 136 9.42 -0.57 -2.77
C PHE A 136 9.47 -0.87 -4.28
N ALA A 137 8.61 -0.22 -5.07
CA ALA A 137 8.63 -0.36 -6.52
C ALA A 137 9.96 0.09 -7.15
N ALA A 138 10.56 1.16 -6.62
CA ALA A 138 11.84 1.65 -7.07
C ALA A 138 13.03 0.75 -6.67
N HIS A 139 12.91 0.07 -5.52
CA HIS A 139 13.93 -0.86 -5.02
C HIS A 139 13.91 -2.19 -5.78
N HIS A 140 12.75 -2.64 -6.23
CA HIS A 140 12.57 -3.89 -6.95
C HIS A 140 12.01 -3.67 -8.37
N PRO A 141 12.74 -2.95 -9.26
CA PRO A 141 12.21 -2.60 -10.57
C PRO A 141 11.87 -3.82 -11.44
N GLU A 142 12.57 -4.97 -11.22
CA GLU A 142 12.30 -6.21 -11.95
C GLU A 142 11.11 -7.01 -11.37
N ARG A 143 10.81 -6.82 -10.09
CA ARG A 143 9.78 -7.59 -9.37
C ARG A 143 8.46 -6.82 -9.26
N ILE A 144 8.48 -5.50 -9.10
CA ILE A 144 7.26 -4.71 -8.94
C ILE A 144 6.87 -4.08 -10.27
N GLY A 145 5.74 -4.55 -10.82
CA GLY A 145 5.20 -4.08 -12.09
C GLY A 145 4.23 -2.90 -11.95
N ALA A 146 3.58 -2.78 -10.81
CA ALA A 146 2.53 -1.80 -10.56
C ALA A 146 2.53 -1.33 -9.11
N ALA A 147 2.30 -0.03 -8.89
CA ALA A 147 2.09 0.53 -7.57
C ALA A 147 0.93 1.54 -7.60
N ALA A 148 -0.08 1.33 -6.76
CA ALA A 148 -1.15 2.29 -6.55
C ALA A 148 -0.98 2.96 -5.18
N VAL A 149 -1.18 4.27 -5.14
CA VAL A 149 -1.03 5.09 -3.93
C VAL A 149 -2.29 5.94 -3.75
N ILE A 150 -2.97 5.72 -2.64
CA ILE A 150 -4.26 6.36 -2.36
C ILE A 150 -4.10 7.32 -1.17
N CYS A 151 -4.39 8.58 -1.36
CA CYS A 151 -4.18 9.65 -0.37
C CYS A 151 -2.76 9.62 0.24
N GLY A 152 -1.74 9.36 -0.59
CA GLY A 152 -0.38 9.19 -0.11
C GLY A 152 0.18 10.46 0.52
N VAL A 153 0.80 10.31 1.70
CA VAL A 153 1.45 11.43 2.39
C VAL A 153 2.98 11.36 2.21
N LYS A 154 3.66 12.49 2.39
CA LYS A 154 5.14 12.60 2.25
C LYS A 154 5.64 12.12 0.88
N LEU A 155 4.87 12.36 -0.19
CA LEU A 155 5.26 11.97 -1.55
C LEU A 155 6.32 12.88 -2.15
N VAL A 156 6.47 14.10 -1.63
CA VAL A 156 7.55 15.05 -1.95
C VAL A 156 8.15 15.55 -0.65
N THR A 157 9.41 15.26 -0.43
CA THR A 157 10.20 15.67 0.75
C THR A 157 11.61 16.06 0.33
N ASP A 158 12.40 16.61 1.25
CA ASP A 158 13.81 16.95 1.04
C ASP A 158 14.76 15.78 1.31
N GLN A 159 14.23 14.58 1.53
CA GLN A 159 15.03 13.38 1.80
C GLN A 159 15.42 12.66 0.50
N ASP A 160 16.56 11.96 0.50
CA ASP A 160 17.06 11.21 -0.65
C ASP A 160 16.15 10.04 -1.06
N ASP A 161 15.35 9.53 -0.13
CA ASP A 161 14.36 8.48 -0.32
C ASP A 161 12.96 9.03 -0.62
N SER A 162 12.85 10.32 -0.96
CA SER A 162 11.57 10.93 -1.28
C SER A 162 10.90 10.24 -2.47
N PRO A 163 9.60 9.90 -2.35
CA PRO A 163 8.87 9.16 -3.40
C PRO A 163 8.95 9.79 -4.79
N HIS A 164 8.89 11.12 -4.91
CA HIS A 164 9.00 11.81 -6.21
C HIS A 164 10.36 11.58 -6.91
N LEU A 165 11.43 11.33 -6.14
CA LEU A 165 12.73 10.93 -6.67
C LEU A 165 12.78 9.42 -6.96
N ALA A 166 12.09 8.62 -6.13
CA ALA A 166 12.04 7.17 -6.28
C ALA A 166 11.28 6.74 -7.55
N VAL A 167 10.17 7.41 -7.90
CA VAL A 167 9.41 7.15 -9.15
C VAL A 167 10.34 7.12 -10.38
N GLN A 168 11.36 7.98 -10.42
CA GLN A 168 12.29 8.06 -11.56
C GLN A 168 13.18 6.82 -11.73
N ARG A 169 13.34 6.03 -10.68
CA ARG A 169 14.19 4.81 -10.66
C ARG A 169 13.38 3.53 -10.85
N ALA A 170 12.05 3.63 -10.82
CA ALA A 170 11.16 2.49 -10.95
C ALA A 170 10.85 2.16 -12.42
N THR A 171 10.59 0.90 -12.72
CA THR A 171 10.01 0.44 -14.00
C THR A 171 8.52 0.16 -13.87
N ALA A 172 7.98 0.25 -12.67
CA ALA A 172 6.57 0.06 -12.37
C ALA A 172 5.71 1.16 -12.99
N GLU A 173 4.48 0.81 -13.37
CA GLU A 173 3.46 1.79 -13.67
C GLU A 173 2.80 2.26 -12.37
N PHE A 174 2.51 3.55 -12.25
CA PHE A 174 1.96 4.15 -11.04
C PHE A 174 0.56 4.74 -11.26
N TYR A 175 -0.27 4.60 -10.24
CA TYR A 175 -1.52 5.33 -10.09
C TYR A 175 -1.53 6.03 -8.73
N PHE A 176 -1.70 7.35 -8.75
CA PHE A 176 -1.86 8.17 -7.56
C PHE A 176 -3.28 8.73 -7.52
N ALA A 177 -4.07 8.34 -6.52
CA ALA A 177 -5.36 8.92 -6.22
C ALA A 177 -5.23 9.91 -5.07
N CYS A 178 -5.47 11.17 -5.33
CA CYS A 178 -5.32 12.27 -4.39
C CYS A 178 -6.68 12.88 -4.07
N ALA A 179 -6.92 13.28 -2.82
CA ALA A 179 -8.09 14.03 -2.46
C ALA A 179 -7.86 15.52 -2.66
N GLU A 180 -8.90 16.28 -3.03
CA GLU A 180 -8.80 17.74 -3.20
C GLU A 180 -8.62 18.45 -1.86
N ASP A 181 -9.36 18.01 -0.82
CA ASP A 181 -9.27 18.54 0.55
C ASP A 181 -8.45 17.61 1.43
N ASP A 182 -7.12 17.71 1.32
CA ASP A 182 -6.18 16.86 2.06
C ASP A 182 -5.04 17.69 2.67
N SER A 183 -5.14 17.94 3.97
CA SER A 183 -4.09 18.67 4.69
C SER A 183 -2.79 17.91 4.86
N TRP A 184 -2.80 16.56 4.71
CA TRP A 184 -1.62 15.70 4.78
C TRP A 184 -0.91 15.54 3.43
N ALA A 185 -1.67 15.74 2.36
CA ALA A 185 -1.22 15.63 0.98
C ALA A 185 -1.74 16.82 0.14
N PRO A 186 -1.31 18.07 0.46
CA PRO A 186 -1.87 19.27 -0.16
C PRO A 186 -1.58 19.33 -1.66
N LEU A 187 -2.47 19.95 -2.42
CA LEU A 187 -2.38 20.06 -3.88
C LEU A 187 -1.01 20.50 -4.42
N PRO A 188 -0.28 21.47 -3.81
CA PRO A 188 1.07 21.80 -4.27
C PRO A 188 2.06 20.61 -4.22
N MET A 189 1.93 19.71 -3.23
CA MET A 189 2.73 18.47 -3.19
C MET A 189 2.32 17.51 -4.32
N VAL A 190 1.01 17.40 -4.59
CA VAL A 190 0.48 16.57 -5.69
C VAL A 190 0.96 17.08 -7.04
N GLU A 191 0.94 18.40 -7.26
CA GLU A 191 1.45 19.03 -8.48
C GLU A 191 2.95 18.79 -8.68
N ALA A 192 3.75 18.91 -7.61
CA ALA A 192 5.18 18.64 -7.67
C ALA A 192 5.47 17.15 -7.98
N LEU A 193 4.69 16.22 -7.42
CA LEU A 193 4.77 14.79 -7.74
C LEU A 193 4.43 14.53 -9.21
N ASP A 194 3.33 15.11 -9.72
CA ASP A 194 2.88 14.95 -11.10
C ASP A 194 3.92 15.49 -12.10
N GLN A 195 4.53 16.64 -11.80
CA GLN A 195 5.62 17.20 -12.61
C GLN A 195 6.85 16.29 -12.63
N ALA A 196 7.25 15.75 -11.47
CA ALA A 196 8.37 14.82 -11.37
C ALA A 196 8.09 13.53 -12.16
N ALA A 197 6.89 12.97 -12.03
CA ALA A 197 6.46 11.77 -12.75
C ALA A 197 6.46 11.97 -14.28
N LYS A 198 5.94 13.09 -14.77
CA LYS A 198 5.92 13.44 -16.21
C LYS A 198 7.31 13.64 -16.80
N SER A 199 8.26 14.13 -16.00
CA SER A 199 9.61 14.46 -16.49
C SER A 199 10.50 13.24 -16.69
N TYR A 200 10.28 12.13 -15.97
CA TYR A 200 11.22 11.02 -15.87
C TYR A 200 10.58 9.64 -15.94
N GLY A 201 9.28 9.58 -15.90
CA GLY A 201 8.65 8.35 -15.51
C GLY A 201 8.09 7.48 -16.60
N PRO A 202 7.91 6.20 -16.24
CA PRO A 202 6.99 5.32 -16.92
C PRO A 202 5.58 5.90 -16.85
N THR A 203 4.64 5.26 -17.49
CA THR A 203 3.23 5.66 -17.47
C THR A 203 2.75 5.85 -16.03
N THR A 204 2.56 7.11 -15.64
CA THR A 204 2.09 7.49 -14.31
C THR A 204 0.81 8.28 -14.46
N GLU A 205 -0.22 7.87 -13.73
CA GLU A 205 -1.49 8.56 -13.66
C GLU A 205 -1.63 9.21 -12.28
N VAL A 206 -1.86 10.52 -12.25
CA VAL A 206 -2.18 11.26 -11.02
C VAL A 206 -3.61 11.81 -11.17
N GLU A 207 -4.52 11.33 -10.33
CA GLU A 207 -5.94 11.71 -10.36
C GLU A 207 -6.31 12.43 -9.06
N VAL A 208 -6.84 13.66 -9.19
CA VAL A 208 -7.38 14.41 -8.06
C VAL A 208 -8.90 14.20 -8.02
N HIS A 209 -9.40 13.70 -6.90
CA HIS A 209 -10.82 13.48 -6.67
C HIS A 209 -11.44 14.74 -6.06
N HIS A 210 -12.20 15.48 -6.88
CA HIS A 210 -12.85 16.73 -6.46
C HIS A 210 -13.91 16.49 -5.39
N GLY A 211 -13.91 17.32 -4.36
CA GLY A 211 -14.81 17.21 -3.21
C GLY A 211 -14.45 16.10 -2.22
N ALA A 212 -13.44 15.26 -2.52
CA ALA A 212 -13.00 14.24 -1.62
C ALA A 212 -12.02 14.75 -0.56
N ALA A 213 -12.06 14.17 0.65
CA ALA A 213 -11.15 14.48 1.75
C ALA A 213 -10.24 13.28 2.05
N HIS A 214 -9.18 13.52 2.86
CA HIS A 214 -8.22 12.48 3.23
C HIS A 214 -8.89 11.21 3.77
N GLY A 215 -8.57 10.06 3.18
CA GLY A 215 -9.15 8.76 3.57
C GLY A 215 -10.52 8.47 2.94
N PHE A 216 -10.90 9.16 1.88
CA PHE A 216 -12.19 8.98 1.19
C PHE A 216 -12.47 7.55 0.69
N THR A 217 -11.45 6.70 0.60
CA THR A 217 -11.60 5.30 0.17
C THR A 217 -11.85 4.33 1.34
N MET A 218 -11.76 4.80 2.58
CA MET A 218 -11.88 3.97 3.78
C MET A 218 -13.33 3.94 4.28
N PRO A 219 -14.04 2.78 4.18
CA PRO A 219 -15.46 2.71 4.47
C PRO A 219 -15.81 2.92 5.96
N ASP A 220 -14.82 2.81 6.84
CA ASP A 220 -14.94 3.05 8.28
C ASP A 220 -14.67 4.51 8.69
N ARG A 221 -14.47 5.42 7.72
CA ARG A 221 -14.21 6.83 7.98
C ARG A 221 -15.38 7.73 7.56
N ALA A 222 -15.55 8.84 8.28
CA ALA A 222 -16.54 9.85 7.94
C ALA A 222 -16.33 10.50 6.55
N ALA A 223 -15.08 10.51 6.07
CA ALA A 223 -14.71 11.03 4.75
C ALA A 223 -15.05 10.08 3.59
N TYR A 224 -15.60 8.88 3.87
CA TYR A 224 -15.86 7.88 2.83
C TYR A 224 -16.75 8.40 1.71
N ASP A 225 -16.22 8.38 0.50
CA ASP A 225 -16.95 8.64 -0.74
C ASP A 225 -16.96 7.37 -1.59
N LYS A 226 -18.12 6.72 -1.66
CA LYS A 226 -18.28 5.47 -2.38
C LYS A 226 -17.95 5.59 -3.86
N LEU A 227 -18.36 6.69 -4.52
CA LEU A 227 -18.14 6.84 -5.98
C LEU A 227 -16.67 7.05 -6.28
N ALA A 228 -15.99 7.91 -5.52
CA ALA A 228 -14.57 8.12 -5.64
C ALA A 228 -13.76 6.85 -5.29
N ALA A 229 -14.18 6.11 -4.24
CA ALA A 229 -13.54 4.84 -3.87
C ALA A 229 -13.69 3.78 -4.96
N GLU A 230 -14.87 3.62 -5.55
CA GLU A 230 -15.08 2.67 -6.66
C GLU A 230 -14.27 3.07 -7.90
N ARG A 231 -14.14 4.35 -8.19
CA ARG A 231 -13.26 4.86 -9.24
C ARG A 231 -11.79 4.47 -9.01
N CYS A 232 -11.29 4.61 -7.77
CA CYS A 232 -9.95 4.13 -7.44
C CYS A 232 -9.80 2.62 -7.67
N TRP A 233 -10.78 1.80 -7.27
CA TRP A 233 -10.76 0.36 -7.51
C TRP A 233 -10.71 -0.01 -8.98
N GLU A 234 -11.48 0.67 -9.83
CA GLU A 234 -11.41 0.47 -11.30
C GLU A 234 -10.00 0.71 -11.83
N ARG A 235 -9.36 1.79 -11.37
CA ARG A 235 -7.98 2.13 -11.76
C ARG A 235 -6.96 1.14 -11.24
N ILE A 236 -7.06 0.74 -9.96
CA ILE A 236 -6.18 -0.27 -9.35
C ILE A 236 -6.27 -1.59 -10.13
N PHE A 237 -7.48 -2.09 -10.40
CA PHE A 237 -7.65 -3.33 -11.14
C PHE A 237 -7.15 -3.23 -12.59
N ALA A 238 -7.38 -2.12 -13.25
CA ALA A 238 -6.88 -1.89 -14.61
C ALA A 238 -5.34 -1.85 -14.64
N LEU A 239 -4.72 -1.17 -13.67
CA LEU A 239 -3.28 -1.08 -13.50
C LEU A 239 -2.66 -2.46 -13.24
N LEU A 240 -3.18 -3.19 -12.27
CA LEU A 240 -2.66 -4.51 -11.91
C LEU A 240 -2.80 -5.49 -13.09
N ARG A 241 -3.95 -5.54 -13.77
CA ARG A 241 -4.15 -6.40 -14.95
C ARG A 241 -3.17 -6.14 -16.09
N ARG A 242 -2.74 -4.89 -16.28
CA ARG A 242 -1.77 -4.57 -17.34
C ARG A 242 -0.35 -4.98 -17.00
N ARG A 243 0.02 -4.94 -15.72
CA ARG A 243 1.43 -4.99 -15.31
C ARG A 243 1.80 -6.17 -14.42
N VAL A 244 0.80 -6.84 -13.86
CA VAL A 244 0.95 -7.93 -12.89
C VAL A 244 0.04 -9.08 -13.33
N GLN A 245 0.53 -9.88 -14.26
CA GLN A 245 -0.20 -11.04 -14.79
C GLN A 245 0.40 -12.34 -14.27
N PRO A 246 -0.39 -13.41 -14.17
CA PRO A 246 0.15 -14.75 -13.97
C PRO A 246 1.24 -15.05 -15.01
N ALA A 247 2.29 -15.72 -14.58
CA ALA A 247 3.40 -16.15 -15.42
C ALA A 247 2.93 -17.21 -16.44
#